data_790c6664bd4f80e9bf3fcc74f937aad8
#
_entry.id   790c6664bd4f80e9bf3fcc74f937aad8
#
_cell.length_a   1.000
_cell.length_b   1.000
_cell.length_c   1.000
_cell.angle_alpha   90.00
_cell.angle_beta   90.00
_cell.angle_gamma   90.00
#
_symmetry.space_group_name_H-M   'P 1'
#
loop_
_entity.id
_entity.type
_entity.pdbx_description
1 polymer ?
#
loop_
_entity_poly.entity_id
_entity_poly.type
_entity_poly.pdbx_seq_one_letter_code
_entity_poly.pdbx_strand_id
1 'polypeptide(L)'
;GALSEEVLNERAGKVLELLLKSGQKKPALPKNMQAQHLAVARRAAEESAVLVKNQNILPFTAKQPILVIGAFAKQPRYQGGGSSKVIPVLLENALEELRKSGAEVVYAEGYHRSSTEPDPSLIQEAASLAKKYPQTVVFAGLPESCETEGEDRTTLSLPASHNALIEAVLEANPEAAVVLTSGSPVTLPWESKAKAILLTYLAGCCGGSAAANILLGKVSPSGRLAETWPLSYEDTPAAAYYHKHEDYAEYRESIFTGYRFYDSAKRAVLFPFGHGLSYTSFSYSDLCLDGHVGKGKPLTLSFRLKNTGKCLGKETVQVYVQKKDSRIFRPEKELKAYYKFTLGRGAEVRAVLTLPPDAFAFYNAESGCWQTEEGTYRILVGASSRDIRLAAEVYVEGDGDVPDLRTVAPVYYDMPSAPQELPEDQFLALAKANKPKERDRTTITRYSPIKDLAFSKGGRPIYESIVKRASSNPDPEMAKTNLKMAMDMPVMNLFMGNSRRSEVDKILQIANGGTPEE
;
A
#
# COMPACT_ATOMS: atom_id res chain seq x y z
N GLY A 1 23.02 -34.19 11.27
CA GLY A 1 22.17 -34.49 12.29
C GLY A 1 21.17 -33.45 12.80
N ALA A 2 20.93 -32.29 12.13
CA ALA A 2 19.99 -31.27 12.61
C ALA A 2 18.52 -31.57 12.24
N LEU A 3 18.27 -32.49 11.31
CA LEU A 3 16.93 -32.89 10.88
C LEU A 3 16.78 -34.41 10.97
N SER A 4 15.62 -34.87 11.47
CA SER A 4 15.29 -36.29 11.44
C SER A 4 14.91 -36.72 10.03
N GLU A 5 15.12 -38.01 9.73
CA GLU A 5 14.73 -38.62 8.44
C GLU A 5 13.21 -38.55 8.23
N GLU A 6 12.43 -38.63 9.30
CA GLU A 6 10.97 -38.49 9.27
C GLU A 6 10.54 -37.10 8.74
N VAL A 7 11.13 -36.01 9.28
CA VAL A 7 10.86 -34.64 8.80
C VAL A 7 11.29 -34.46 7.35
N LEU A 8 12.44 -35.03 6.96
CA LEU A 8 12.91 -34.98 5.58
C LEU A 8 11.91 -35.67 4.64
N ASN A 9 11.46 -36.87 5.01
CA ASN A 9 10.50 -37.64 4.21
C ASN A 9 9.12 -36.94 4.12
N GLU A 10 8.65 -36.31 5.22
CA GLU A 10 7.42 -35.51 5.19
C GLU A 10 7.53 -34.37 4.17
N ARG A 11 8.64 -33.62 4.17
CA ARG A 11 8.85 -32.49 3.24
C ARG A 11 9.02 -32.96 1.80
N ALA A 12 9.79 -34.02 1.58
CA ALA A 12 9.94 -34.63 0.27
C ALA A 12 8.60 -35.16 -0.27
N GLY A 13 7.79 -35.76 0.60
CA GLY A 13 6.44 -36.21 0.26
C GLY A 13 5.53 -35.09 -0.24
N LYS A 14 5.56 -33.92 0.40
CA LYS A 14 4.78 -32.73 -0.05
C LYS A 14 5.21 -32.24 -1.43
N VAL A 15 6.54 -32.23 -1.71
CA VAL A 15 7.06 -31.87 -3.03
C VAL A 15 6.62 -32.90 -4.08
N LEU A 16 6.74 -34.19 -3.76
CA LEU A 16 6.32 -35.28 -4.65
C LEU A 16 4.82 -35.23 -4.95
N GLU A 17 3.99 -34.97 -3.94
CA GLU A 17 2.53 -34.79 -4.12
C GLU A 17 2.22 -33.65 -5.09
N LEU A 18 2.92 -32.51 -4.97
CA LEU A 18 2.76 -31.37 -5.89
C LEU A 18 3.16 -31.76 -7.32
N LEU A 19 4.29 -32.45 -7.47
CA LEU A 19 4.77 -32.92 -8.78
C LEU A 19 3.79 -33.90 -9.43
N LEU A 20 3.24 -34.86 -8.67
CA LEU A 20 2.24 -35.79 -9.16
C LEU A 20 0.95 -35.07 -9.59
N LYS A 21 0.48 -34.09 -8.81
CA LYS A 21 -0.68 -33.24 -9.17
C LYS A 21 -0.39 -32.41 -10.42
N SER A 22 0.80 -31.85 -10.57
CA SER A 22 1.18 -31.04 -11.74
C SER A 22 1.36 -31.88 -13.01
N GLY A 23 1.74 -33.16 -12.88
CA GLY A 23 1.89 -34.11 -13.98
C GLY A 23 0.57 -34.67 -14.52
N GLN A 24 -0.57 -34.40 -13.85
CA GLN A 24 -1.86 -34.83 -14.36
C GLN A 24 -2.21 -34.12 -15.67
N LYS A 25 -2.90 -34.82 -16.57
CA LYS A 25 -3.34 -34.26 -17.85
C LYS A 25 -4.23 -33.05 -17.62
N LYS A 26 -3.74 -31.86 -17.97
CA LYS A 26 -4.52 -30.62 -17.84
C LYS A 26 -5.64 -30.61 -18.87
N PRO A 27 -6.83 -30.13 -18.51
CA PRO A 27 -7.90 -29.92 -19.47
C PRO A 27 -7.44 -28.93 -20.56
N ALA A 28 -7.97 -29.09 -21.77
CA ALA A 28 -7.70 -28.12 -22.84
C ALA A 28 -8.14 -26.72 -22.41
N LEU A 29 -7.28 -25.74 -22.61
CA LEU A 29 -7.61 -24.35 -22.26
C LEU A 29 -8.74 -23.84 -23.18
N PRO A 30 -9.72 -23.09 -22.63
CA PRO A 30 -10.79 -22.48 -23.44
C PRO A 30 -10.22 -21.56 -24.52
N LYS A 31 -10.76 -21.62 -25.73
CA LYS A 31 -10.31 -20.77 -26.87
C LYS A 31 -10.38 -19.27 -26.57
N ASN A 32 -11.31 -18.84 -25.69
CA ASN A 32 -11.51 -17.45 -25.28
C ASN A 32 -10.91 -17.10 -23.91
N MET A 33 -10.01 -17.90 -23.37
CA MET A 33 -9.42 -17.73 -22.05
C MET A 33 -8.79 -16.34 -21.86
N GLN A 34 -8.06 -15.84 -22.87
CA GLN A 34 -7.45 -14.51 -22.81
C GLN A 34 -8.51 -13.41 -22.64
N ALA A 35 -9.61 -13.46 -23.39
CA ALA A 35 -10.69 -12.48 -23.27
C ALA A 35 -11.35 -12.53 -21.89
N GLN A 36 -11.53 -13.74 -21.34
CA GLN A 36 -12.06 -13.91 -19.98
C GLN A 36 -11.11 -13.33 -18.92
N HIS A 37 -9.81 -13.58 -19.05
CA HIS A 37 -8.80 -13.02 -18.13
C HIS A 37 -8.75 -11.49 -18.19
N LEU A 38 -8.79 -10.90 -19.38
CA LEU A 38 -8.86 -9.44 -19.55
C LEU A 38 -10.14 -8.85 -18.93
N ALA A 39 -11.27 -9.54 -19.05
CA ALA A 39 -12.51 -9.09 -18.41
C ALA A 39 -12.41 -9.11 -16.86
N VAL A 40 -11.75 -10.12 -16.30
CA VAL A 40 -11.47 -10.18 -14.85
C VAL A 40 -10.50 -9.07 -14.44
N ALA A 41 -9.42 -8.85 -15.19
CA ALA A 41 -8.44 -7.80 -14.93
C ALA A 41 -9.08 -6.40 -14.96
N ARG A 42 -9.94 -6.14 -15.96
CA ARG A 42 -10.70 -4.88 -16.05
C ARG A 42 -11.61 -4.68 -14.85
N ARG A 43 -12.40 -5.70 -14.50
CA ARG A 43 -13.28 -5.63 -13.33
C ARG A 43 -12.50 -5.40 -12.04
N ALA A 44 -11.34 -6.04 -11.87
CA ALA A 44 -10.48 -5.81 -10.72
C ALA A 44 -9.99 -4.36 -10.66
N ALA A 45 -9.54 -3.79 -11.79
CA ALA A 45 -9.11 -2.40 -11.88
C ALA A 45 -10.26 -1.41 -11.59
N GLU A 46 -11.47 -1.66 -12.11
CA GLU A 46 -12.66 -0.85 -11.84
C GLU A 46 -13.06 -0.89 -10.36
N GLU A 47 -13.01 -2.07 -9.73
CA GLU A 47 -13.42 -2.25 -8.34
C GLU A 47 -12.37 -1.83 -7.31
N SER A 48 -11.11 -1.68 -7.72
CA SER A 48 -10.03 -1.19 -6.86
C SER A 48 -9.82 0.32 -6.94
N ALA A 49 -10.26 0.98 -8.00
CA ALA A 49 -10.16 2.43 -8.12
C ALA A 49 -10.95 3.16 -7.02
N VAL A 50 -10.32 4.14 -6.37
CA VAL A 50 -10.88 4.84 -5.21
C VAL A 50 -11.17 6.30 -5.56
N LEU A 51 -12.42 6.70 -5.54
CA LEU A 51 -12.81 8.10 -5.63
C LEU A 51 -12.65 8.72 -4.23
N VAL A 52 -11.57 9.46 -4.00
CA VAL A 52 -11.28 10.02 -2.67
C VAL A 52 -11.94 11.38 -2.45
N LYS A 53 -12.26 12.11 -3.51
CA LYS A 53 -12.97 13.38 -3.46
C LYS A 53 -13.85 13.55 -4.70
N ASN A 54 -15.08 14.05 -4.54
CA ASN A 54 -15.95 14.42 -5.66
C ASN A 54 -17.02 15.42 -5.22
N GLN A 55 -16.89 16.64 -5.68
CA GLN A 55 -17.89 17.72 -5.49
C GLN A 55 -18.77 17.88 -6.75
N ASN A 56 -19.38 16.78 -7.19
CA ASN A 56 -20.26 16.70 -8.35
C ASN A 56 -19.56 17.01 -9.70
N ILE A 57 -18.26 16.84 -9.81
CA ILE A 57 -17.51 16.99 -11.07
C ILE A 57 -17.61 15.72 -11.91
N LEU A 58 -17.42 14.57 -11.29
CA LEU A 58 -17.55 13.26 -11.94
C LEU A 58 -18.93 12.65 -11.66
N PRO A 59 -19.51 11.89 -12.59
CA PRO A 59 -18.94 11.51 -13.88
C PRO A 59 -19.09 12.60 -14.96
N PHE A 60 -18.19 12.58 -15.95
CA PHE A 60 -18.27 13.37 -17.17
C PHE A 60 -19.35 12.84 -18.10
N THR A 61 -19.77 13.68 -19.05
CA THR A 61 -20.65 13.27 -20.14
C THR A 61 -19.89 13.15 -21.47
N ALA A 62 -20.08 12.06 -22.19
CA ALA A 62 -19.51 11.89 -23.53
C ALA A 62 -20.09 12.87 -24.60
N LYS A 63 -21.13 13.63 -24.24
CA LYS A 63 -21.75 14.61 -25.13
C LYS A 63 -20.98 15.94 -25.25
N GLN A 64 -20.02 16.15 -24.37
CA GLN A 64 -19.15 17.34 -24.35
C GLN A 64 -17.71 16.91 -24.55
N PRO A 65 -16.87 17.74 -25.22
CA PRO A 65 -15.46 17.46 -25.35
C PRO A 65 -14.78 17.31 -23.99
N ILE A 66 -13.83 16.37 -23.91
CA ILE A 66 -13.03 16.10 -22.70
C ILE A 66 -11.58 16.45 -23.02
N LEU A 67 -11.00 17.36 -22.25
CA LEU A 67 -9.57 17.61 -22.25
C LEU A 67 -8.86 16.63 -21.32
N VAL A 68 -7.97 15.83 -21.90
CA VAL A 68 -7.12 14.88 -21.19
C VAL A 68 -5.70 15.42 -21.15
N ILE A 69 -5.18 15.61 -19.96
CA ILE A 69 -3.84 16.16 -19.71
C ILE A 69 -2.98 15.11 -19.00
N GLY A 70 -1.71 15.04 -19.38
CA GLY A 70 -0.71 14.22 -18.69
C GLY A 70 -0.22 13.03 -19.50
N ALA A 71 1.11 12.84 -19.52
CA ALA A 71 1.75 11.74 -20.24
C ALA A 71 1.25 10.35 -19.80
N PHE A 72 0.84 10.18 -18.54
CA PHE A 72 0.29 8.91 -18.04
C PHE A 72 -1.04 8.52 -18.65
N ALA A 73 -1.82 9.46 -19.20
CA ALA A 73 -3.03 9.13 -19.93
C ALA A 73 -2.77 8.33 -21.21
N LYS A 74 -1.61 8.56 -21.85
CA LYS A 74 -1.15 7.93 -23.12
C LYS A 74 -0.18 6.79 -22.86
N GLN A 75 0.72 6.95 -21.91
CA GLN A 75 1.76 5.98 -21.53
C GLN A 75 1.60 5.66 -20.03
N PRO A 76 0.66 4.78 -19.67
CA PRO A 76 0.32 4.56 -18.27
C PRO A 76 1.43 3.89 -17.49
N ARG A 77 1.55 4.26 -16.21
CA ARG A 77 2.20 3.43 -15.23
C ARG A 77 1.18 2.39 -14.74
N TYR A 78 1.45 1.11 -14.97
CA TYR A 78 0.48 0.03 -14.73
C TYR A 78 0.92 -0.97 -13.66
N GLN A 79 2.19 -0.94 -13.25
CA GLN A 79 2.78 -1.84 -12.26
C GLN A 79 3.96 -1.18 -11.54
N GLY A 80 4.46 -1.81 -10.47
CA GLY A 80 5.67 -1.39 -9.76
C GLY A 80 6.92 -1.53 -10.62
N GLY A 81 7.99 -0.81 -10.25
CA GLY A 81 9.32 -0.98 -10.81
C GLY A 81 10.05 -2.19 -10.21
N GLY A 82 11.10 -2.67 -10.89
CA GLY A 82 11.96 -3.74 -10.38
C GLY A 82 11.70 -5.10 -11.00
N SER A 83 12.07 -6.16 -10.28
CA SER A 83 12.07 -7.55 -10.76
C SER A 83 10.68 -8.14 -11.02
N SER A 84 9.64 -7.55 -10.46
CA SER A 84 8.25 -7.95 -10.69
C SER A 84 7.67 -7.51 -12.03
N LYS A 85 8.44 -6.80 -12.86
CA LYS A 85 7.97 -6.23 -14.13
C LYS A 85 7.52 -7.30 -15.11
N VAL A 86 6.24 -7.25 -15.50
CA VAL A 86 5.62 -8.13 -16.50
C VAL A 86 5.33 -7.31 -17.75
N ILE A 87 5.65 -7.88 -18.93
CA ILE A 87 5.24 -7.31 -20.23
C ILE A 87 3.87 -7.90 -20.56
N PRO A 88 2.79 -7.09 -20.52
CA PRO A 88 1.45 -7.58 -20.78
C PRO A 88 1.21 -7.81 -22.28
N VAL A 89 0.34 -8.76 -22.61
CA VAL A 89 -0.09 -9.01 -23.99
C VAL A 89 -0.87 -7.83 -24.58
N LEU A 90 -1.55 -7.09 -23.71
CA LEU A 90 -2.31 -5.87 -24.03
C LEU A 90 -2.05 -4.86 -22.91
N LEU A 91 -1.75 -3.64 -23.27
CA LEU A 91 -1.71 -2.50 -22.35
C LEU A 91 -2.65 -1.40 -22.86
N GLU A 92 -3.76 -1.23 -22.16
CA GLU A 92 -4.71 -0.15 -22.45
C GLU A 92 -4.23 1.18 -21.86
N ASN A 93 -4.60 2.29 -22.49
CA ASN A 93 -4.37 3.63 -21.95
C ASN A 93 -5.69 4.44 -21.95
N ALA A 94 -5.81 5.36 -21.01
CA ALA A 94 -7.05 6.09 -20.77
C ALA A 94 -7.43 7.00 -21.95
N LEU A 95 -6.46 7.59 -22.62
CA LEU A 95 -6.68 8.49 -23.77
C LEU A 95 -7.42 7.76 -24.91
N GLU A 96 -6.93 6.59 -25.31
CA GLU A 96 -7.54 5.82 -26.39
C GLU A 96 -8.88 5.20 -25.96
N GLU A 97 -9.01 4.76 -24.70
CA GLU A 97 -10.27 4.19 -24.21
C GLU A 97 -11.38 5.25 -24.10
N LEU A 98 -11.05 6.49 -23.76
CA LEU A 98 -11.99 7.62 -23.82
C LEU A 98 -12.41 7.91 -25.28
N ARG A 99 -11.48 7.92 -26.23
CA ARG A 99 -11.79 8.06 -27.68
C ARG A 99 -12.71 6.95 -28.19
N LYS A 100 -12.41 5.69 -27.86
CA LYS A 100 -13.25 4.53 -28.22
C LYS A 100 -14.66 4.59 -27.62
N SER A 101 -14.85 5.34 -26.54
CA SER A 101 -16.17 5.51 -25.93
C SER A 101 -17.10 6.42 -26.72
N GLY A 102 -16.61 7.07 -27.78
CA GLY A 102 -17.34 8.03 -28.61
C GLY A 102 -17.27 9.48 -28.10
N ALA A 103 -16.50 9.76 -27.05
CA ALA A 103 -16.25 11.12 -26.59
C ALA A 103 -15.28 11.85 -27.55
N GLU A 104 -15.53 13.13 -27.81
CA GLU A 104 -14.53 14.01 -28.42
C GLU A 104 -13.42 14.29 -27.38
N VAL A 105 -12.16 13.93 -27.71
CA VAL A 105 -11.05 14.03 -26.77
C VAL A 105 -9.93 14.89 -27.32
N VAL A 106 -9.62 15.96 -26.61
CA VAL A 106 -8.44 16.80 -26.81
C VAL A 106 -7.35 16.35 -25.85
N TYR A 107 -6.09 16.37 -26.26
CA TYR A 107 -4.96 15.91 -25.45
C TYR A 107 -3.88 16.98 -25.34
N ALA A 108 -3.33 17.13 -24.13
CA ALA A 108 -2.12 17.88 -23.85
C ALA A 108 -1.16 17.03 -23.02
N GLU A 109 0.14 17.07 -23.33
CA GLU A 109 1.12 16.21 -22.64
C GLU A 109 1.38 16.65 -21.19
N GLY A 110 1.48 17.96 -20.95
CA GLY A 110 1.60 18.58 -19.63
C GLY A 110 2.93 18.37 -18.91
N TYR A 111 3.57 17.22 -19.07
CA TYR A 111 4.90 16.89 -18.52
C TYR A 111 5.56 15.76 -19.33
N HIS A 112 6.88 15.70 -19.30
CA HIS A 112 7.64 14.61 -19.90
C HIS A 112 7.57 13.35 -19.03
N ARG A 113 7.25 12.20 -19.65
CA ARG A 113 7.06 10.89 -18.97
C ARG A 113 8.21 10.48 -18.04
N SER A 114 9.44 10.82 -18.43
CA SER A 114 10.69 10.43 -17.74
C SER A 114 11.33 11.55 -16.92
N SER A 115 10.77 12.77 -16.91
CA SER A 115 11.32 13.90 -16.16
C SER A 115 10.50 14.20 -14.91
N THR A 116 11.20 14.49 -13.81
CA THR A 116 10.59 15.02 -12.57
C THR A 116 10.54 16.53 -12.53
N GLU A 117 11.26 17.21 -13.45
CA GLU A 117 11.36 18.66 -13.52
C GLU A 117 10.24 19.28 -14.35
N PRO A 118 9.68 20.42 -13.92
CA PRO A 118 8.62 21.12 -14.67
C PRO A 118 9.11 21.63 -16.02
N ASP A 119 8.28 21.46 -17.06
CA ASP A 119 8.43 22.14 -18.34
C ASP A 119 7.38 23.27 -18.44
N PRO A 120 7.81 24.55 -18.35
CA PRO A 120 6.89 25.68 -18.36
C PRO A 120 6.04 25.78 -19.64
N SER A 121 6.55 25.31 -20.80
CA SER A 121 5.83 25.39 -22.07
C SER A 121 4.67 24.40 -22.12
N LEU A 122 4.90 23.16 -21.67
CA LEU A 122 3.85 22.12 -21.59
C LEU A 122 2.79 22.49 -20.55
N ILE A 123 3.22 23.05 -19.40
CA ILE A 123 2.29 23.49 -18.33
C ILE A 123 1.42 24.66 -18.86
N GLN A 124 2.00 25.64 -19.53
CA GLN A 124 1.28 26.78 -20.07
C GLN A 124 0.28 26.36 -21.15
N GLU A 125 0.66 25.45 -22.04
CA GLU A 125 -0.25 24.87 -23.05
C GLU A 125 -1.45 24.20 -22.37
N ALA A 126 -1.19 23.30 -21.41
CA ALA A 126 -2.22 22.57 -20.68
C ALA A 126 -3.17 23.50 -19.94
N ALA A 127 -2.66 24.52 -19.22
CA ALA A 127 -3.47 25.51 -18.51
C ALA A 127 -4.31 26.37 -19.49
N SER A 128 -3.74 26.73 -20.64
CA SER A 128 -4.47 27.50 -21.66
C SER A 128 -5.62 26.73 -22.29
N LEU A 129 -5.44 25.41 -22.47
CA LEU A 129 -6.49 24.52 -22.95
C LEU A 129 -7.55 24.30 -21.84
N ALA A 130 -7.14 24.12 -20.58
CA ALA A 130 -8.05 23.89 -19.47
C ALA A 130 -9.09 25.02 -19.29
N LYS A 131 -8.75 26.27 -19.63
CA LYS A 131 -9.69 27.40 -19.65
C LYS A 131 -10.82 27.24 -20.66
N LYS A 132 -10.61 26.45 -21.72
CA LYS A 132 -11.56 26.30 -22.84
C LYS A 132 -12.45 25.06 -22.70
N TYR A 133 -12.01 24.07 -21.93
CA TYR A 133 -12.69 22.80 -21.80
C TYR A 133 -13.21 22.57 -20.38
N PRO A 134 -14.53 22.72 -20.13
CA PRO A 134 -15.09 22.50 -18.79
C PRO A 134 -14.81 21.10 -18.24
N GLN A 135 -14.91 20.06 -19.08
CA GLN A 135 -14.54 18.70 -18.71
C GLN A 135 -13.04 18.48 -18.94
N THR A 136 -12.26 18.72 -17.92
CA THR A 136 -10.80 18.54 -17.92
C THR A 136 -10.41 17.48 -16.92
N VAL A 137 -9.48 16.59 -17.29
CA VAL A 137 -8.88 15.61 -16.38
C VAL A 137 -7.36 15.56 -16.53
N VAL A 138 -6.67 15.62 -15.40
CA VAL A 138 -5.21 15.51 -15.32
C VAL A 138 -4.83 14.11 -14.83
N PHE A 139 -4.02 13.39 -15.60
CA PHE A 139 -3.41 12.12 -15.18
C PHE A 139 -2.00 12.37 -14.67
N ALA A 140 -1.76 12.07 -13.40
CA ALA A 140 -0.49 12.27 -12.72
C ALA A 140 -0.21 11.11 -11.74
N GLY A 141 0.95 11.12 -11.10
CA GLY A 141 1.29 10.09 -10.12
C GLY A 141 2.79 9.93 -9.92
N LEU A 142 3.23 8.79 -9.43
CA LEU A 142 4.63 8.47 -9.25
C LEU A 142 5.17 7.74 -10.49
N PRO A 143 6.25 8.21 -11.15
CA PRO A 143 6.97 7.43 -12.15
C PRO A 143 7.73 6.26 -11.49
N GLU A 144 8.18 5.31 -12.31
CA GLU A 144 8.91 4.13 -11.85
C GLU A 144 10.18 4.49 -11.06
N SER A 145 10.86 5.58 -11.41
CA SER A 145 12.06 6.06 -10.71
C SER A 145 11.81 6.56 -9.28
N CYS A 146 10.56 6.91 -8.95
CA CYS A 146 10.20 7.37 -7.61
C CYS A 146 9.65 6.25 -6.70
N GLU A 147 9.32 5.10 -7.26
CA GLU A 147 8.70 3.99 -6.53
C GLU A 147 9.11 2.67 -7.20
N THR A 148 10.22 2.09 -6.78
CA THR A 148 10.81 0.89 -7.35
C THR A 148 11.31 -0.06 -6.27
N GLU A 149 11.52 -1.33 -6.64
CA GLU A 149 12.15 -2.31 -5.77
C GLU A 149 13.61 -1.90 -5.46
N GLY A 150 14.03 -2.13 -4.22
CA GLY A 150 15.40 -1.86 -3.77
C GLY A 150 15.70 -0.41 -3.41
N GLU A 151 14.73 0.49 -3.50
CA GLU A 151 14.87 1.88 -3.07
C GLU A 151 13.71 2.32 -2.18
N ASP A 152 14.06 2.89 -1.02
CA ASP A 152 13.09 3.50 -0.12
C ASP A 152 12.79 4.94 -0.52
N ARG A 153 11.51 5.31 -0.41
CA ARG A 153 11.10 6.69 -0.60
C ARG A 153 11.52 7.54 0.58
N THR A 154 12.15 8.67 0.31
CA THR A 154 12.54 9.67 1.31
C THR A 154 11.52 10.81 1.42
N THR A 155 10.49 10.81 0.59
CA THR A 155 9.42 11.80 0.56
C THR A 155 8.11 11.19 0.09
N LEU A 156 6.99 11.74 0.51
CA LEU A 156 5.68 11.41 -0.04
C LEU A 156 5.23 12.37 -1.15
N SER A 157 6.07 13.33 -1.56
CA SER A 157 5.71 14.28 -2.62
C SER A 157 5.60 13.61 -3.98
N LEU A 158 4.70 14.11 -4.80
CA LEU A 158 4.73 13.88 -6.25
C LEU A 158 5.94 14.61 -6.86
N PRO A 159 6.41 14.23 -8.08
CA PRO A 159 7.39 15.02 -8.83
C PRO A 159 6.99 16.49 -8.94
N ALA A 160 7.97 17.38 -8.94
CA ALA A 160 7.73 18.82 -9.06
C ALA A 160 6.94 19.15 -10.35
N SER A 161 7.26 18.47 -11.46
CA SER A 161 6.53 18.59 -12.73
C SER A 161 5.04 18.29 -12.62
N HIS A 162 4.66 17.27 -11.85
CA HIS A 162 3.26 16.89 -11.67
C HIS A 162 2.51 17.87 -10.77
N ASN A 163 3.10 18.29 -9.64
CA ASN A 163 2.49 19.26 -8.76
C ASN A 163 2.29 20.61 -9.46
N ALA A 164 3.31 21.13 -10.15
CA ALA A 164 3.24 22.39 -10.89
C ALA A 164 2.17 22.36 -11.99
N LEU A 165 2.06 21.25 -12.74
CA LEU A 165 1.02 21.09 -13.74
C LEU A 165 -0.39 21.11 -13.11
N ILE A 166 -0.61 20.29 -12.06
CA ILE A 166 -1.93 20.21 -11.41
C ILE A 166 -2.34 21.56 -10.85
N GLU A 167 -1.44 22.29 -10.18
CA GLU A 167 -1.71 23.63 -9.66
C GLU A 167 -2.11 24.59 -10.76
N ALA A 168 -1.34 24.67 -11.84
CA ALA A 168 -1.63 25.55 -12.97
C ALA A 168 -2.97 25.21 -13.66
N VAL A 169 -3.29 23.92 -13.79
CA VAL A 169 -4.56 23.48 -14.38
C VAL A 169 -5.73 23.81 -13.45
N LEU A 170 -5.62 23.57 -12.14
CA LEU A 170 -6.68 23.87 -11.15
C LEU A 170 -6.90 25.39 -11.01
N GLU A 171 -5.88 26.21 -11.21
CA GLU A 171 -6.03 27.68 -11.26
C GLU A 171 -6.74 28.12 -12.54
N ALA A 172 -6.49 27.47 -13.65
CA ALA A 172 -7.12 27.76 -14.93
C ALA A 172 -8.55 27.23 -15.03
N ASN A 173 -8.81 26.05 -14.45
CA ASN A 173 -10.12 25.39 -14.39
C ASN A 173 -10.31 24.69 -13.03
N PRO A 174 -10.98 25.33 -12.06
CA PRO A 174 -11.26 24.76 -10.74
C PRO A 174 -12.17 23.51 -10.76
N GLU A 175 -12.76 23.18 -11.90
CA GLU A 175 -13.60 21.97 -12.08
C GLU A 175 -12.84 20.81 -12.72
N ALA A 176 -11.53 20.96 -12.93
CA ALA A 176 -10.72 19.86 -13.41
C ALA A 176 -10.68 18.70 -12.39
N ALA A 177 -10.80 17.48 -12.89
CA ALA A 177 -10.60 16.26 -12.13
C ALA A 177 -9.13 15.84 -12.18
N VAL A 178 -8.64 15.19 -11.12
CA VAL A 178 -7.29 14.61 -11.08
C VAL A 178 -7.38 13.11 -10.93
N VAL A 179 -6.69 12.36 -11.80
CA VAL A 179 -6.51 10.92 -11.72
C VAL A 179 -5.07 10.64 -11.27
N LEU A 180 -4.93 9.97 -10.14
CA LEU A 180 -3.63 9.65 -9.56
C LEU A 180 -3.26 8.18 -9.74
N THR A 181 -2.03 7.93 -10.13
CA THR A 181 -1.41 6.60 -10.22
C THR A 181 -0.19 6.54 -9.31
N SER A 182 -0.29 5.78 -8.23
CA SER A 182 0.80 5.52 -7.27
C SER A 182 0.56 4.18 -6.59
N GLY A 183 1.60 3.49 -6.15
CA GLY A 183 1.47 2.25 -5.38
C GLY A 183 1.29 2.49 -3.87
N SER A 184 1.57 3.71 -3.41
CA SER A 184 1.56 4.13 -2.01
C SER A 184 1.08 5.58 -1.86
N PRO A 185 0.81 6.06 -0.63
CA PRO A 185 0.34 7.42 -0.39
C PRO A 185 1.28 8.49 -0.93
N VAL A 186 0.69 9.60 -1.36
CA VAL A 186 1.40 10.82 -1.75
C VAL A 186 0.77 12.04 -1.11
N THR A 187 1.57 13.08 -0.87
CA THR A 187 1.07 14.37 -0.41
C THR A 187 0.45 15.15 -1.57
N LEU A 188 -0.65 15.83 -1.31
CA LEU A 188 -1.43 16.57 -2.29
C LEU A 188 -1.58 18.03 -1.84
N PRO A 189 -0.56 18.90 -2.06
CA PRO A 189 -0.59 20.28 -1.57
C PRO A 189 -1.74 21.10 -2.17
N TRP A 190 -2.24 20.68 -3.32
CA TRP A 190 -3.36 21.27 -4.07
C TRP A 190 -4.73 20.64 -3.75
N GLU A 191 -4.81 19.70 -2.78
CA GLU A 191 -6.04 18.94 -2.47
C GLU A 191 -7.24 19.88 -2.19
N SER A 192 -7.03 20.94 -1.44
CA SER A 192 -8.09 21.90 -1.09
C SER A 192 -8.69 22.60 -2.31
N LYS A 193 -7.92 22.80 -3.40
CA LYS A 193 -8.36 23.38 -4.66
C LYS A 193 -9.07 22.36 -5.56
N ALA A 194 -8.70 21.08 -5.50
CA ALA A 194 -9.27 20.04 -6.36
C ALA A 194 -10.67 19.65 -5.88
N LYS A 195 -11.63 19.60 -6.80
CA LYS A 195 -13.01 19.17 -6.53
C LYS A 195 -13.26 17.69 -6.79
N ALA A 196 -12.44 17.02 -7.60
CA ALA A 196 -12.54 15.59 -7.86
C ALA A 196 -11.15 14.96 -7.97
N ILE A 197 -10.93 13.88 -7.21
CA ILE A 197 -9.69 13.11 -7.19
C ILE A 197 -10.03 11.63 -7.23
N LEU A 198 -9.55 10.93 -8.27
CA LEU A 198 -9.68 9.50 -8.47
C LEU A 198 -8.30 8.85 -8.37
N LEU A 199 -8.13 7.91 -7.45
CA LEU A 199 -6.92 7.12 -7.31
C LEU A 199 -7.11 5.77 -8.02
N THR A 200 -6.26 5.47 -8.99
CA THR A 200 -6.31 4.21 -9.74
C THR A 200 -5.28 3.20 -9.27
N TYR A 201 -4.36 3.59 -8.36
CA TYR A 201 -3.23 2.77 -7.96
C TYR A 201 -2.41 2.29 -9.18
N LEU A 202 -1.86 1.08 -9.12
CA LEU A 202 -1.20 0.40 -10.24
C LEU A 202 -2.20 -0.57 -10.87
N ALA A 203 -3.01 -0.07 -11.80
CA ALA A 203 -4.24 -0.71 -12.27
C ALA A 203 -4.04 -1.88 -13.27
N GLY A 204 -2.78 -2.29 -13.54
CA GLY A 204 -2.49 -3.39 -14.47
C GLY A 204 -2.85 -3.05 -15.93
N CYS A 205 -2.94 -4.10 -16.75
CA CYS A 205 -3.07 -3.95 -18.20
C CYS A 205 -4.40 -3.34 -18.68
N CYS A 206 -5.46 -3.40 -17.87
CA CYS A 206 -6.80 -2.86 -18.20
C CYS A 206 -7.13 -1.56 -17.45
N GLY A 207 -6.12 -0.88 -16.89
CA GLY A 207 -6.29 0.38 -16.16
C GLY A 207 -6.88 1.51 -17.03
N GLY A 208 -6.57 1.53 -18.33
CA GLY A 208 -7.08 2.51 -19.26
C GLY A 208 -8.60 2.49 -19.39
N SER A 209 -9.17 1.32 -19.67
CA SER A 209 -10.64 1.16 -19.77
C SER A 209 -11.33 1.32 -18.43
N ALA A 210 -10.71 0.88 -17.32
CA ALA A 210 -11.26 1.08 -15.99
C ALA A 210 -11.39 2.57 -15.65
N ALA A 211 -10.35 3.36 -15.87
CA ALA A 211 -10.39 4.82 -15.68
C ALA A 211 -11.45 5.47 -16.56
N ALA A 212 -11.50 5.15 -17.88
CA ALA A 212 -12.47 5.69 -18.80
C ALA A 212 -13.92 5.35 -18.39
N ASN A 213 -14.18 4.10 -17.96
CA ASN A 213 -15.52 3.68 -17.54
C ASN A 213 -15.99 4.42 -16.29
N ILE A 214 -15.07 4.66 -15.33
CA ILE A 214 -15.38 5.43 -14.12
C ILE A 214 -15.59 6.90 -14.48
N LEU A 215 -14.67 7.53 -15.21
CA LEU A 215 -14.79 8.94 -15.60
C LEU A 215 -16.09 9.25 -16.34
N LEU A 216 -16.61 8.31 -17.14
CA LEU A 216 -17.87 8.45 -17.89
C LEU A 216 -19.10 7.91 -17.14
N GLY A 217 -18.98 7.47 -15.91
CA GLY A 217 -20.10 6.96 -15.11
C GLY A 217 -20.69 5.63 -15.58
N LYS A 218 -20.01 4.90 -16.48
CA LYS A 218 -20.40 3.54 -16.88
C LYS A 218 -20.27 2.57 -15.70
N VAL A 219 -19.31 2.82 -14.82
CA VAL A 219 -19.08 2.11 -13.56
C VAL A 219 -19.00 3.13 -12.44
N SER A 220 -19.75 2.92 -11.37
CA SER A 220 -19.60 3.70 -10.14
C SER A 220 -18.37 3.23 -9.37
N PRO A 221 -17.46 4.12 -8.96
CA PRO A 221 -16.28 3.74 -8.18
C PRO A 221 -16.68 3.07 -6.87
N SER A 222 -15.91 2.07 -6.45
CA SER A 222 -16.23 1.26 -5.28
C SER A 222 -15.01 0.78 -4.49
N GLY A 223 -13.81 1.18 -4.90
CA GLY A 223 -12.60 0.94 -4.13
C GLY A 223 -12.61 1.66 -2.79
N ARG A 224 -11.80 1.16 -1.86
CA ARG A 224 -11.57 1.79 -0.55
C ARG A 224 -10.08 1.81 -0.29
N LEU A 225 -9.61 2.89 0.34
CA LEU A 225 -8.21 3.01 0.71
C LEU A 225 -7.80 1.86 1.65
N ALA A 226 -6.82 1.07 1.24
CA ALA A 226 -6.25 0.00 2.06
C ALA A 226 -5.21 0.52 3.06
N GLU A 227 -4.98 1.82 3.09
CA GLU A 227 -4.02 2.53 3.92
C GLU A 227 -4.52 3.92 4.28
N THR A 228 -3.94 4.50 5.33
CA THR A 228 -4.20 5.91 5.69
C THR A 228 -3.28 6.81 4.88
N TRP A 229 -3.80 7.90 4.34
CA TRP A 229 -3.01 8.94 3.66
C TRP A 229 -2.66 10.04 4.66
N PRO A 230 -1.39 10.17 5.08
CA PRO A 230 -0.94 11.22 5.99
C PRO A 230 -0.88 12.58 5.30
N LEU A 231 -0.73 13.65 6.08
CA LEU A 231 -0.53 14.99 5.55
C LEU A 231 0.91 15.22 5.09
N SER A 232 1.89 14.61 5.77
CA SER A 232 3.31 14.69 5.45
C SER A 232 4.04 13.37 5.71
N TYR A 233 5.29 13.27 5.27
CA TYR A 233 6.16 12.13 5.56
C TYR A 233 6.45 12.02 7.05
N GLU A 234 6.66 13.16 7.71
CA GLU A 234 6.98 13.27 9.13
C GLU A 234 5.83 12.79 10.03
N ASP A 235 4.59 12.79 9.51
CA ASP A 235 3.42 12.26 10.24
C ASP A 235 3.34 10.73 10.24
N THR A 236 4.22 10.04 9.51
CA THR A 236 4.21 8.57 9.50
C THR A 236 4.74 8.01 10.82
N PRO A 237 4.21 6.89 11.34
CA PRO A 237 4.55 6.41 12.67
C PRO A 237 6.04 6.07 12.86
N ALA A 238 6.74 5.71 11.79
CA ALA A 238 8.14 5.31 11.83
C ALA A 238 9.12 6.42 11.39
N ALA A 239 8.65 7.61 10.97
CA ALA A 239 9.50 8.64 10.37
C ALA A 239 10.71 9.04 11.24
N ALA A 240 10.54 9.06 12.57
CA ALA A 240 11.58 9.49 13.49
C ALA A 240 12.72 8.47 13.67
N TYR A 241 12.50 7.20 13.36
CA TYR A 241 13.49 6.12 13.56
C TYR A 241 13.69 5.20 12.37
N TYR A 242 12.95 5.38 11.30
CA TYR A 242 13.20 4.69 10.03
C TYR A 242 14.55 5.13 9.45
N HIS A 243 15.40 4.20 9.07
CA HIS A 243 16.79 4.44 8.64
C HIS A 243 17.71 5.11 9.69
N LYS A 244 17.32 5.18 10.95
CA LYS A 244 18.17 5.74 12.02
C LYS A 244 19.44 4.92 12.23
N HIS A 245 19.35 3.62 12.04
CA HIS A 245 20.46 2.68 12.13
C HIS A 245 20.63 1.91 10.82
N GLU A 246 21.88 1.71 10.39
CA GLU A 246 22.16 0.97 9.15
C GLU A 246 22.12 -0.56 9.34
N ASP A 247 22.35 -1.05 10.54
CA ASP A 247 22.53 -2.47 10.83
C ASP A 247 21.28 -3.15 11.36
N TYR A 248 20.30 -2.39 11.84
CA TYR A 248 19.04 -2.91 12.39
C TYR A 248 17.90 -1.91 12.25
N ALA A 249 16.69 -2.42 12.25
CA ALA A 249 15.47 -1.62 12.22
C ALA A 249 14.74 -1.74 13.56
N GLU A 250 14.17 -0.62 14.02
CA GLU A 250 13.37 -0.55 15.23
C GLU A 250 11.92 -0.32 14.87
N TYR A 251 11.05 -1.21 15.30
CA TYR A 251 9.59 -1.11 15.13
C TYR A 251 8.97 -0.55 16.40
N ARG A 252 9.40 0.68 16.80
CA ARG A 252 8.97 1.32 18.05
C ARG A 252 7.47 1.58 18.09
N GLU A 253 6.84 1.73 16.92
CA GLU A 253 5.38 1.87 16.81
C GLU A 253 4.62 0.60 17.26
N SER A 254 5.30 -0.56 17.40
CA SER A 254 4.70 -1.81 17.85
C SER A 254 3.45 -2.16 17.02
N ILE A 255 2.30 -2.35 17.68
CA ILE A 255 1.02 -2.64 17.01
C ILE A 255 0.35 -1.41 16.40
N PHE A 256 0.87 -0.20 16.63
CA PHE A 256 0.31 1.05 16.14
C PHE A 256 0.81 1.38 14.74
N THR A 257 0.39 0.60 13.75
CA THR A 257 0.72 0.80 12.33
C THR A 257 -0.51 1.29 11.55
N GLY A 258 -0.30 2.09 10.52
CA GLY A 258 -1.38 2.61 9.67
C GLY A 258 -2.50 3.28 10.48
N TYR A 259 -3.77 2.99 10.17
CA TYR A 259 -4.91 3.58 10.86
C TYR A 259 -4.93 3.32 12.38
N ARG A 260 -4.33 2.22 12.84
CA ARG A 260 -4.21 1.92 14.27
C ARG A 260 -3.42 3.00 14.98
N PHE A 261 -2.35 3.52 14.36
CA PHE A 261 -1.61 4.66 14.88
C PHE A 261 -2.41 5.96 14.77
N TYR A 262 -2.80 6.34 13.55
CA TYR A 262 -3.41 7.65 13.32
C TYR A 262 -4.71 7.87 14.10
N ASP A 263 -5.53 6.82 14.23
CA ASP A 263 -6.79 6.90 14.96
C ASP A 263 -6.57 6.89 16.47
N SER A 264 -5.63 6.08 16.99
CA SER A 264 -5.29 6.05 18.43
C SER A 264 -4.59 7.33 18.88
N ALA A 265 -3.64 7.83 18.09
CA ALA A 265 -2.90 9.07 18.39
C ALA A 265 -3.66 10.35 18.02
N LYS A 266 -4.90 10.23 17.51
CA LYS A 266 -5.74 11.38 17.08
C LYS A 266 -5.03 12.30 16.08
N ARG A 267 -4.16 11.75 15.25
CA ARG A 267 -3.43 12.53 14.24
C ARG A 267 -4.34 12.89 13.07
N ALA A 268 -4.20 14.12 12.57
CA ALA A 268 -4.84 14.53 11.34
C ALA A 268 -4.32 13.71 10.15
N VAL A 269 -5.18 13.45 9.19
CA VAL A 269 -4.84 12.68 7.98
C VAL A 269 -5.52 13.32 6.77
N LEU A 270 -4.95 13.14 5.59
CA LEU A 270 -5.57 13.60 4.36
C LEU A 270 -6.83 12.77 4.06
N PHE A 271 -6.67 11.44 4.06
CA PHE A 271 -7.79 10.49 3.92
C PHE A 271 -7.60 9.31 4.87
N PRO A 272 -8.65 8.90 5.61
CA PRO A 272 -8.53 7.77 6.54
C PRO A 272 -8.54 6.43 5.81
N PHE A 273 -8.02 5.40 6.46
CA PHE A 273 -8.16 4.00 6.03
C PHE A 273 -9.63 3.64 5.78
N GLY A 274 -9.87 2.92 4.70
CA GLY A 274 -11.21 2.49 4.31
C GLY A 274 -12.03 3.54 3.58
N HIS A 275 -11.54 4.79 3.44
CA HIS A 275 -12.24 5.87 2.74
C HIS A 275 -12.36 5.59 1.23
N GLY A 276 -13.49 6.01 0.68
CA GLY A 276 -13.77 6.01 -0.75
C GLY A 276 -15.24 6.36 -1.00
N LEU A 277 -15.48 7.11 -2.05
CA LEU A 277 -16.78 7.61 -2.46
C LEU A 277 -17.36 6.76 -3.60
N SER A 278 -18.64 6.97 -3.86
CA SER A 278 -19.41 6.37 -4.96
C SER A 278 -20.19 7.46 -5.68
N TYR A 279 -20.70 7.19 -6.88
CA TYR A 279 -21.67 8.07 -7.55
C TYR A 279 -23.10 7.95 -7.00
N THR A 280 -23.27 7.12 -5.97
CA THR A 280 -24.49 6.96 -5.20
C THR A 280 -24.21 7.08 -3.70
N SER A 281 -25.24 7.08 -2.87
CA SER A 281 -25.13 7.17 -1.42
C SER A 281 -25.82 6.00 -0.73
N PHE A 282 -25.39 5.70 0.49
CA PHE A 282 -25.89 4.59 1.28
C PHE A 282 -26.28 5.04 2.67
N SER A 283 -27.34 4.46 3.22
CA SER A 283 -27.75 4.61 4.63
C SER A 283 -27.66 3.28 5.35
N TYR A 284 -27.31 3.37 6.63
CA TYR A 284 -27.17 2.23 7.55
C TYR A 284 -28.13 2.42 8.70
N SER A 285 -28.86 1.39 9.10
CA SER A 285 -29.78 1.42 10.25
C SER A 285 -29.96 0.05 10.89
N ASP A 286 -30.63 0.02 12.05
CA ASP A 286 -31.14 -1.19 12.71
C ASP A 286 -30.06 -2.25 13.01
N LEU A 287 -28.93 -1.81 13.60
CA LEU A 287 -27.89 -2.73 14.07
C LEU A 287 -28.42 -3.61 15.19
N CYS A 288 -28.31 -4.91 15.01
CA CYS A 288 -28.64 -5.91 15.99
C CYS A 288 -27.44 -6.86 16.14
N LEU A 289 -27.08 -7.14 17.39
CA LEU A 289 -26.08 -8.16 17.73
C LEU A 289 -26.85 -9.39 18.23
N ASP A 290 -26.54 -10.55 17.66
CA ASP A 290 -27.14 -11.82 18.06
C ASP A 290 -26.10 -12.64 18.81
N GLY A 291 -26.36 -12.84 20.09
CA GLY A 291 -25.60 -13.70 20.95
C GLY A 291 -24.83 -13.03 22.05
N HIS A 292 -24.50 -13.83 23.04
CA HIS A 292 -23.54 -13.59 24.08
C HIS A 292 -22.19 -14.16 23.59
N VAL A 293 -21.14 -13.35 23.63
CA VAL A 293 -19.80 -13.80 23.20
C VAL A 293 -19.14 -14.53 24.36
N GLY A 294 -19.52 -15.81 24.51
CA GLY A 294 -18.83 -16.74 25.37
C GLY A 294 -17.51 -17.21 24.75
N LYS A 295 -16.68 -17.86 25.55
CA LYS A 295 -15.40 -18.41 25.12
C LYS A 295 -15.54 -19.26 23.85
N GLY A 296 -14.79 -18.88 22.81
CA GLY A 296 -14.76 -19.62 21.55
C GLY A 296 -16.04 -19.51 20.70
N LYS A 297 -16.98 -18.61 21.01
CA LYS A 297 -18.20 -18.41 20.21
C LYS A 297 -18.08 -17.22 19.27
N PRO A 298 -18.56 -17.32 18.02
CA PRO A 298 -18.64 -16.19 17.10
C PRO A 298 -19.75 -15.22 17.51
N LEU A 299 -19.61 -13.95 17.10
CA LEU A 299 -20.68 -12.95 17.21
C LEU A 299 -21.28 -12.69 15.82
N THR A 300 -22.59 -12.88 15.68
CA THR A 300 -23.31 -12.46 14.48
C THR A 300 -23.90 -11.07 14.67
N LEU A 301 -23.70 -10.21 13.68
CA LEU A 301 -24.32 -8.90 13.63
C LEU A 301 -25.17 -8.76 12.37
N SER A 302 -26.26 -8.05 12.46
CA SER A 302 -27.11 -7.73 11.31
C SER A 302 -27.54 -6.27 11.37
N PHE A 303 -27.69 -5.66 10.20
CA PHE A 303 -28.12 -4.27 10.05
C PHE A 303 -28.77 -4.08 8.68
N ARG A 304 -29.46 -2.98 8.50
CA ARG A 304 -30.07 -2.60 7.23
C ARG A 304 -29.14 -1.69 6.45
N LEU A 305 -28.86 -2.03 5.18
CA LEU A 305 -28.09 -1.22 4.23
C LEU A 305 -28.96 -0.89 3.03
N LYS A 306 -29.11 0.40 2.71
CA LYS A 306 -29.93 0.89 1.60
C LYS A 306 -29.15 1.83 0.70
N ASN A 307 -29.28 1.64 -0.60
CA ASN A 307 -28.82 2.61 -1.60
C ASN A 307 -29.86 3.73 -1.72
N THR A 308 -29.49 4.91 -1.21
CA THR A 308 -30.35 6.11 -1.19
C THR A 308 -30.13 7.05 -2.37
N GLY A 309 -29.14 6.76 -3.22
CA GLY A 309 -28.78 7.62 -4.34
C GLY A 309 -29.45 7.23 -5.66
N LYS A 310 -28.85 7.67 -6.78
CA LYS A 310 -29.51 7.71 -8.08
C LYS A 310 -29.12 6.56 -9.02
N CYS A 311 -28.05 5.83 -8.75
CA CYS A 311 -27.54 4.76 -9.62
C CYS A 311 -27.19 3.51 -8.82
N LEU A 312 -26.92 2.40 -9.54
CA LEU A 312 -26.32 1.21 -8.97
C LEU A 312 -24.95 1.55 -8.39
N GLY A 313 -24.66 1.07 -7.19
CA GLY A 313 -23.37 1.23 -6.55
C GLY A 313 -22.99 0.02 -5.70
N LYS A 314 -21.73 0.03 -5.28
CA LYS A 314 -21.20 -0.97 -4.35
C LYS A 314 -20.69 -0.28 -3.10
N GLU A 315 -21.08 -0.79 -1.94
CA GLU A 315 -20.67 -0.30 -0.63
C GLU A 315 -19.85 -1.35 0.09
N THR A 316 -18.66 -0.98 0.54
CA THR A 316 -17.83 -1.84 1.39
C THR A 316 -18.08 -1.48 2.84
N VAL A 317 -18.92 -2.25 3.49
CA VAL A 317 -19.16 -2.14 4.92
C VAL A 317 -17.95 -2.67 5.67
N GLN A 318 -17.52 -1.95 6.71
CA GLN A 318 -16.36 -2.25 7.53
C GLN A 318 -16.81 -2.40 8.99
N VAL A 319 -16.42 -3.50 9.63
CA VAL A 319 -16.75 -3.77 11.03
C VAL A 319 -15.50 -3.73 11.86
N TYR A 320 -15.49 -2.81 12.81
CA TYR A 320 -14.37 -2.62 13.74
C TYR A 320 -14.77 -3.07 15.15
N VAL A 321 -13.80 -3.58 15.87
CA VAL A 321 -13.92 -3.94 17.28
C VAL A 321 -13.07 -2.99 18.11
N GLN A 322 -13.68 -2.41 19.14
CA GLN A 322 -13.04 -1.53 20.11
C GLN A 322 -13.23 -2.12 21.51
N LYS A 323 -12.15 -2.30 22.27
CA LYS A 323 -12.24 -2.68 23.69
C LYS A 323 -12.29 -1.42 24.55
N LYS A 324 -13.28 -1.33 25.44
CA LYS A 324 -13.32 -0.29 26.47
C LYS A 324 -12.46 -0.68 27.67
N ASP A 325 -11.82 0.27 28.29
CA ASP A 325 -11.08 0.11 29.56
C ASP A 325 -10.13 -1.10 29.56
N SER A 326 -9.30 -1.23 28.51
CA SER A 326 -8.37 -2.33 28.36
C SER A 326 -7.22 -2.23 29.35
N ARG A 327 -6.83 -3.36 29.94
CA ARG A 327 -5.64 -3.50 30.79
C ARG A 327 -4.35 -3.57 30.00
N ILE A 328 -4.43 -3.98 28.72
CA ILE A 328 -3.31 -3.97 27.78
C ILE A 328 -3.42 -2.75 26.87
N PHE A 329 -2.30 -2.29 26.32
CA PHE A 329 -2.36 -1.29 25.27
C PHE A 329 -2.93 -1.91 23.98
N ARG A 330 -3.87 -1.22 23.37
CA ARG A 330 -4.55 -1.63 22.11
C ARG A 330 -4.74 -0.43 21.20
N PRO A 331 -4.81 -0.65 19.88
CA PRO A 331 -5.37 0.36 18.99
C PRO A 331 -6.79 0.76 19.41
N GLU A 332 -7.17 2.02 19.13
CA GLU A 332 -8.52 2.49 19.44
C GLU A 332 -9.60 1.54 18.92
N LYS A 333 -9.39 1.01 17.72
CA LYS A 333 -10.27 0.02 17.09
C LYS A 333 -9.48 -0.80 16.08
N GLU A 334 -9.98 -1.99 15.76
CA GLU A 334 -9.39 -2.90 14.79
C GLU A 334 -10.43 -3.41 13.80
N LEU A 335 -10.15 -3.35 12.50
CA LEU A 335 -10.98 -3.97 11.46
C LEU A 335 -10.97 -5.49 11.64
N LYS A 336 -12.16 -6.09 11.84
CA LYS A 336 -12.30 -7.52 12.05
C LYS A 336 -13.17 -8.22 10.99
N ALA A 337 -13.99 -7.45 10.26
CA ALA A 337 -14.73 -7.97 9.10
C ALA A 337 -15.03 -6.85 8.11
N TYR A 338 -15.23 -7.21 6.86
CA TYR A 338 -15.75 -6.33 5.82
C TYR A 338 -16.48 -7.14 4.75
N TYR A 339 -17.40 -6.46 4.06
CA TYR A 339 -18.09 -7.07 2.92
C TYR A 339 -18.53 -5.99 1.92
N LYS A 340 -18.38 -6.26 0.62
CA LYS A 340 -18.79 -5.36 -0.47
C LYS A 340 -20.15 -5.77 -1.00
N PHE A 341 -21.17 -4.97 -0.71
CA PHE A 341 -22.54 -5.15 -1.18
C PHE A 341 -22.77 -4.43 -2.51
N THR A 342 -23.51 -5.05 -3.43
CA THR A 342 -23.96 -4.44 -4.68
C THR A 342 -25.45 -4.14 -4.57
N LEU A 343 -25.85 -2.86 -4.67
CA LEU A 343 -27.23 -2.43 -4.52
C LEU A 343 -27.64 -1.52 -5.68
N GLY A 344 -28.76 -1.87 -6.34
CA GLY A 344 -29.42 -1.00 -7.30
C GLY A 344 -30.00 0.25 -6.63
N ARG A 345 -30.41 1.24 -7.42
CA ARG A 345 -31.08 2.44 -6.92
C ARG A 345 -32.29 2.08 -6.05
N GLY A 346 -32.35 2.60 -4.84
CA GLY A 346 -33.42 2.37 -3.87
C GLY A 346 -33.45 0.98 -3.25
N ALA A 347 -32.58 0.06 -3.68
CA ALA A 347 -32.52 -1.29 -3.14
C ALA A 347 -31.99 -1.28 -1.70
N GLU A 348 -32.49 -2.23 -0.91
CA GLU A 348 -32.15 -2.43 0.49
C GLU A 348 -31.85 -3.90 0.74
N VAL A 349 -30.95 -4.17 1.69
CA VAL A 349 -30.61 -5.51 2.14
C VAL A 349 -30.48 -5.55 3.66
N ARG A 350 -30.90 -6.65 4.28
CA ARG A 350 -30.49 -7.01 5.64
C ARG A 350 -29.12 -7.66 5.55
N ALA A 351 -28.08 -6.90 5.82
CA ALA A 351 -26.73 -7.40 5.85
C ALA A 351 -26.51 -8.24 7.12
N VAL A 352 -25.85 -9.38 6.98
CA VAL A 352 -25.47 -10.25 8.09
C VAL A 352 -23.98 -10.55 7.98
N LEU A 353 -23.23 -10.32 9.04
CA LEU A 353 -21.80 -10.58 9.14
C LEU A 353 -21.51 -11.34 10.42
N THR A 354 -20.51 -12.19 10.41
CA THR A 354 -20.09 -12.96 11.58
C THR A 354 -18.64 -12.60 11.91
N LEU A 355 -18.40 -12.20 13.15
CA LEU A 355 -17.08 -12.04 13.72
C LEU A 355 -16.66 -13.37 14.34
N PRO A 356 -15.53 -13.94 13.92
CA PRO A 356 -15.01 -15.16 14.52
C PRO A 356 -14.55 -14.90 15.97
N PRO A 357 -14.39 -15.93 16.81
CA PRO A 357 -14.00 -15.77 18.21
C PRO A 357 -12.71 -14.99 18.42
N ASP A 358 -11.73 -15.18 17.53
CA ASP A 358 -10.43 -14.50 17.55
C ASP A 358 -10.50 -13.01 17.17
N ALA A 359 -11.66 -12.51 16.74
CA ALA A 359 -11.86 -11.07 16.51
C ALA A 359 -11.67 -10.23 17.79
N PHE A 360 -11.83 -10.82 18.96
CA PHE A 360 -11.70 -10.18 20.27
C PHE A 360 -10.33 -10.44 20.93
N ALA A 361 -9.55 -11.35 20.35
CA ALA A 361 -8.29 -11.81 20.92
C ALA A 361 -7.12 -10.84 20.66
N PHE A 362 -6.14 -10.90 21.52
CA PHE A 362 -4.80 -10.33 21.38
C PHE A 362 -3.76 -11.44 21.59
N TYR A 363 -2.58 -11.25 21.03
CA TYR A 363 -1.47 -12.17 21.29
C TYR A 363 -0.76 -11.78 22.57
N ASN A 364 -0.78 -12.64 23.58
CA ASN A 364 -0.03 -12.45 24.82
C ASN A 364 1.38 -13.04 24.67
N ALA A 365 2.37 -12.17 24.56
CA ALA A 365 3.78 -12.57 24.42
C ALA A 365 4.34 -13.29 25.65
N GLU A 366 3.75 -13.11 26.84
CA GLU A 366 4.21 -13.78 28.07
C GLU A 366 3.80 -15.24 28.10
N SER A 367 2.56 -15.52 27.72
CA SER A 367 2.03 -16.90 27.65
C SER A 367 2.26 -17.57 26.29
N GLY A 368 2.68 -16.83 25.27
CA GLY A 368 2.91 -17.32 23.92
C GLY A 368 1.63 -17.77 23.19
N CYS A 369 0.47 -17.26 23.57
CA CYS A 369 -0.80 -17.65 23.00
C CYS A 369 -1.76 -16.48 22.78
N TRP A 370 -2.80 -16.71 21.94
CA TRP A 370 -3.90 -15.79 21.77
C TRP A 370 -4.85 -15.87 22.98
N GLN A 371 -5.23 -14.70 23.50
CA GLN A 371 -6.12 -14.56 24.65
C GLN A 371 -7.17 -13.49 24.39
N THR A 372 -8.33 -13.65 25.03
CA THR A 372 -9.40 -12.66 25.04
C THR A 372 -9.47 -11.98 26.39
N GLU A 373 -9.41 -10.66 26.42
CA GLU A 373 -9.61 -9.87 27.63
C GLU A 373 -11.10 -9.75 27.91
N GLU A 374 -11.51 -10.10 29.14
CA GLU A 374 -12.90 -9.99 29.58
C GLU A 374 -13.40 -8.53 29.59
N GLY A 375 -14.69 -8.33 29.31
CA GLY A 375 -15.40 -7.07 29.52
C GLY A 375 -16.14 -6.55 28.29
N THR A 376 -16.46 -5.25 28.33
CA THR A 376 -17.28 -4.60 27.31
C THR A 376 -16.47 -4.22 26.08
N TYR A 377 -16.98 -4.64 24.92
CA TYR A 377 -16.48 -4.24 23.61
C TYR A 377 -17.54 -3.45 22.85
N ARG A 378 -17.11 -2.55 21.99
CA ARG A 378 -17.99 -1.86 21.03
C ARG A 378 -17.77 -2.43 19.65
N ILE A 379 -18.85 -2.80 18.99
CA ILE A 379 -18.90 -3.19 17.59
C ILE A 379 -19.29 -1.96 16.79
N LEU A 380 -18.39 -1.53 15.92
CA LEU A 380 -18.53 -0.30 15.12
C LEU A 380 -18.69 -0.69 13.66
N VAL A 381 -19.78 -0.27 13.02
CA VAL A 381 -20.04 -0.51 11.59
C VAL A 381 -19.91 0.81 10.86
N GLY A 382 -19.05 0.86 9.85
CA GLY A 382 -18.75 2.10 9.15
C GLY A 382 -18.41 1.93 7.68
N ALA A 383 -18.26 3.08 7.01
CA ALA A 383 -17.80 3.21 5.63
C ALA A 383 -16.29 3.48 5.53
N SER A 384 -15.66 3.83 6.66
CA SER A 384 -14.20 3.95 6.83
C SER A 384 -13.84 3.86 8.30
N SER A 385 -12.56 3.90 8.65
CA SER A 385 -12.11 3.91 10.05
C SER A 385 -12.58 5.15 10.83
N ARG A 386 -12.94 6.23 10.14
CA ARG A 386 -13.44 7.49 10.74
C ARG A 386 -14.88 7.83 10.40
N ASP A 387 -15.51 7.09 9.50
CA ASP A 387 -16.93 7.26 9.16
C ASP A 387 -17.72 6.08 9.74
N ILE A 388 -17.91 6.11 11.06
CA ILE A 388 -18.68 5.10 11.79
C ILE A 388 -20.17 5.49 11.74
N ARG A 389 -20.99 4.59 11.24
CA ARG A 389 -22.43 4.79 11.01
C ARG A 389 -23.30 4.17 12.10
N LEU A 390 -22.89 3.01 12.62
CA LEU A 390 -23.63 2.30 13.66
C LEU A 390 -22.66 1.80 14.73
N ALA A 391 -23.13 1.73 15.97
CA ALA A 391 -22.37 1.19 17.09
C ALA A 391 -23.29 0.46 18.06
N ALA A 392 -22.81 -0.66 18.61
CA ALA A 392 -23.47 -1.39 19.68
C ALA A 392 -22.42 -1.97 20.64
N GLU A 393 -22.82 -2.25 21.87
CA GLU A 393 -21.96 -2.84 22.88
C GLU A 393 -22.29 -4.31 23.10
N VAL A 394 -21.25 -5.10 23.41
CA VAL A 394 -21.38 -6.51 23.76
C VAL A 394 -20.39 -6.83 24.87
N TYR A 395 -20.83 -7.66 25.81
CA TYR A 395 -19.93 -8.24 26.82
C TYR A 395 -19.29 -9.51 26.28
N VAL A 396 -17.99 -9.65 26.48
CA VAL A 396 -17.18 -10.78 26.01
C VAL A 396 -16.55 -11.45 27.22
N GLU A 397 -16.68 -12.77 27.33
CA GLU A 397 -16.01 -13.59 28.36
C GLU A 397 -14.51 -13.72 28.04
N GLY A 398 -13.67 -13.59 29.07
CA GLY A 398 -12.22 -13.68 28.94
C GLY A 398 -11.66 -15.10 29.09
N ASP A 399 -10.37 -15.23 28.74
CA ASP A 399 -9.62 -16.49 28.82
C ASP A 399 -8.74 -16.59 30.09
N GLY A 400 -8.75 -15.57 30.93
CA GLY A 400 -7.92 -15.49 32.13
C GLY A 400 -7.27 -14.13 32.34
N ASP A 401 -6.28 -14.08 33.22
CA ASP A 401 -5.55 -12.84 33.53
C ASP A 401 -4.75 -12.34 32.32
N VAL A 402 -4.80 -11.03 32.12
CA VAL A 402 -4.03 -10.34 31.09
C VAL A 402 -2.93 -9.47 31.72
N PRO A 403 -1.75 -9.33 31.08
CA PRO A 403 -0.68 -8.52 31.60
C PRO A 403 -1.04 -7.04 31.68
N ASP A 404 -0.52 -6.34 32.68
CA ASP A 404 -0.59 -4.88 32.76
C ASP A 404 0.82 -4.31 32.59
N LEU A 405 1.07 -3.67 31.47
CA LEU A 405 2.37 -3.14 31.09
C LEU A 405 2.49 -1.62 31.28
N ARG A 406 1.52 -0.97 32.00
CA ARG A 406 1.53 0.48 32.22
C ARG A 406 2.78 0.99 32.92
N THR A 407 3.38 0.18 33.82
CA THR A 407 4.63 0.53 34.48
C THR A 407 5.85 0.31 33.62
N VAL A 408 5.77 -0.56 32.63
CA VAL A 408 6.90 -0.92 31.73
C VAL A 408 6.96 0.02 30.53
N ALA A 409 5.80 0.32 29.93
CA ALA A 409 5.73 1.08 28.70
C ALA A 409 4.47 1.98 28.66
N PRO A 410 4.39 2.98 29.56
CA PRO A 410 3.22 3.85 29.69
C PRO A 410 2.86 4.60 28.40
N VAL A 411 3.83 4.93 27.55
CA VAL A 411 3.60 5.68 26.31
C VAL A 411 2.58 5.01 25.38
N TYR A 412 2.54 3.67 25.35
CA TYR A 412 1.62 2.95 24.48
C TYR A 412 0.18 2.93 24.98
N TYR A 413 -0.08 3.37 26.21
CA TYR A 413 -1.42 3.50 26.77
C TYR A 413 -2.05 4.90 26.57
N ASP A 414 -1.22 5.90 26.24
CA ASP A 414 -1.66 7.25 25.96
C ASP A 414 -1.08 7.78 24.65
N MET A 415 -1.47 7.14 23.56
CA MET A 415 -1.01 7.50 22.21
C MET A 415 -1.35 8.94 21.79
N PRO A 416 -2.45 9.56 22.25
CA PRO A 416 -2.70 10.98 21.96
C PRO A 416 -1.63 11.93 22.51
N SER A 417 -1.05 11.62 23.67
CA SER A 417 0.03 12.40 24.29
C SER A 417 1.43 11.91 23.91
N ALA A 418 1.53 10.81 23.14
CA ALA A 418 2.79 10.22 22.77
C ALA A 418 3.62 11.13 21.86
N PRO A 419 4.95 11.25 22.08
CA PRO A 419 5.82 11.98 21.15
C PRO A 419 5.90 11.27 19.80
N GLN A 420 6.30 12.01 18.75
CA GLN A 420 6.50 11.44 17.41
C GLN A 420 7.61 10.37 17.44
N GLU A 421 8.70 10.62 18.13
CA GLU A 421 9.73 9.62 18.43
C GLU A 421 9.39 8.91 19.74
N LEU A 422 8.89 7.67 19.64
CA LEU A 422 8.56 6.85 20.79
C LEU A 422 9.84 6.46 21.57
N PRO A 423 9.80 6.45 22.93
CA PRO A 423 10.96 6.18 23.77
C PRO A 423 11.61 4.80 23.52
N GLU A 424 12.91 4.79 23.25
CA GLU A 424 13.68 3.56 22.98
C GLU A 424 13.72 2.63 24.19
N ASP A 425 13.85 3.17 25.38
CA ASP A 425 13.90 2.41 26.63
C ASP A 425 12.61 1.62 26.88
N GLN A 426 11.45 2.23 26.63
CA GLN A 426 10.16 1.55 26.77
C GLN A 426 9.96 0.48 25.68
N PHE A 427 10.41 0.76 24.45
CA PHE A 427 10.39 -0.21 23.37
C PHE A 427 11.27 -1.43 23.69
N LEU A 428 12.51 -1.21 24.15
CA LEU A 428 13.43 -2.29 24.52
C LEU A 428 12.91 -3.10 25.72
N ALA A 429 12.27 -2.43 26.67
CA ALA A 429 11.64 -3.09 27.81
C ALA A 429 10.48 -4.03 27.37
N LEU A 430 9.63 -3.59 26.45
CA LEU A 430 8.58 -4.42 25.84
C LEU A 430 9.16 -5.60 25.06
N ALA A 431 10.19 -5.36 24.27
CA ALA A 431 10.84 -6.38 23.46
C ALA A 431 11.66 -7.36 24.31
N LYS A 432 11.87 -7.08 25.60
CA LYS A 432 12.78 -7.82 26.49
C LYS A 432 14.17 -8.00 25.86
N ALA A 433 14.63 -6.95 25.15
CA ALA A 433 15.84 -6.96 24.34
C ALA A 433 16.82 -5.87 24.81
N ASN A 434 18.09 -6.10 24.52
CA ASN A 434 19.11 -5.07 24.64
C ASN A 434 19.29 -4.36 23.29
N LYS A 435 19.73 -3.10 23.35
CA LYS A 435 20.09 -2.38 22.13
C LYS A 435 21.16 -3.17 21.36
N PRO A 436 20.97 -3.43 20.07
CA PRO A 436 21.97 -4.10 19.23
C PRO A 436 23.27 -3.31 19.24
N LYS A 437 24.40 -4.02 19.24
CA LYS A 437 25.71 -3.38 19.04
C LYS A 437 25.87 -3.01 17.57
N GLU A 438 26.44 -1.85 17.31
CA GLU A 438 26.86 -1.50 15.96
C GLU A 438 27.87 -2.51 15.45
N ARG A 439 27.74 -2.88 14.19
CA ARG A 439 28.63 -3.86 13.56
C ARG A 439 29.99 -3.23 13.28
N ASP A 440 31.06 -4.01 13.49
CA ASP A 440 32.37 -3.65 12.99
C ASP A 440 32.40 -3.75 11.45
N ARG A 441 32.44 -2.62 10.79
CA ARG A 441 32.46 -2.53 9.32
C ARG A 441 33.84 -2.75 8.72
N THR A 442 34.88 -2.81 9.54
CA THR A 442 36.26 -3.07 9.07
C THR A 442 36.52 -4.56 8.92
N THR A 443 35.79 -5.40 9.62
CA THR A 443 35.83 -6.86 9.50
C THR A 443 34.76 -7.35 8.51
N ILE A 444 35.19 -7.74 7.33
CA ILE A 444 34.29 -8.17 6.26
C ILE A 444 33.95 -9.65 6.39
N THR A 445 32.69 -9.97 6.43
CA THR A 445 32.12 -11.32 6.42
C THR A 445 31.37 -11.57 5.13
N ARG A 446 30.98 -12.82 4.87
CA ARG A 446 30.13 -13.14 3.70
C ARG A 446 28.76 -12.48 3.73
N TYR A 447 28.29 -12.10 4.91
CA TYR A 447 27.00 -11.41 5.11
C TYR A 447 27.14 -9.89 5.19
N SER A 448 28.36 -9.34 5.21
CA SER A 448 28.58 -7.90 5.15
C SER A 448 28.06 -7.34 3.83
N PRO A 449 27.35 -6.18 3.83
CA PRO A 449 26.99 -5.49 2.59
C PRO A 449 28.25 -5.12 1.79
N ILE A 450 28.13 -5.12 0.47
CA ILE A 450 29.24 -4.77 -0.44
C ILE A 450 29.81 -3.37 -0.13
N LYS A 451 28.95 -2.43 0.30
CA LYS A 451 29.39 -1.08 0.71
C LYS A 451 30.42 -1.09 1.84
N ASP A 452 30.43 -2.11 2.69
CA ASP A 452 31.39 -2.20 3.78
C ASP A 452 32.82 -2.47 3.31
N LEU A 453 33.00 -3.04 2.11
CA LEU A 453 34.32 -3.19 1.50
C LEU A 453 35.08 -1.87 1.39
N ALA A 454 34.37 -0.73 1.34
CA ALA A 454 34.96 0.61 1.31
C ALA A 454 35.72 0.96 2.61
N PHE A 455 35.36 0.34 3.75
CA PHE A 455 35.96 0.61 5.05
C PHE A 455 37.18 -0.27 5.35
N SER A 456 37.44 -1.30 4.57
CA SER A 456 38.63 -2.15 4.73
C SER A 456 39.70 -1.82 3.71
N LYS A 457 41.00 -1.89 4.11
CA LYS A 457 42.12 -1.60 3.21
C LYS A 457 42.14 -2.51 1.98
N GLY A 458 41.92 -3.81 2.17
CA GLY A 458 41.94 -4.77 1.08
C GLY A 458 40.66 -4.77 0.26
N GLY A 459 39.53 -4.40 0.85
CA GLY A 459 38.22 -4.36 0.22
C GLY A 459 38.02 -3.14 -0.68
N ARG A 460 38.63 -2.01 -0.38
CA ARG A 460 38.45 -0.75 -1.13
C ARG A 460 38.67 -0.86 -2.63
N PRO A 461 39.73 -1.50 -3.14
CA PRO A 461 39.92 -1.67 -4.59
C PRO A 461 38.80 -2.53 -5.22
N ILE A 462 38.31 -3.53 -4.49
CA ILE A 462 37.20 -4.38 -4.94
C ILE A 462 35.91 -3.56 -5.03
N TYR A 463 35.62 -2.77 -3.99
CA TYR A 463 34.49 -1.83 -3.97
C TYR A 463 34.52 -0.89 -5.16
N GLU A 464 35.66 -0.22 -5.42
CA GLU A 464 35.82 0.73 -6.53
C GLU A 464 35.60 0.07 -7.89
N SER A 465 36.05 -1.18 -8.06
CA SER A 465 35.81 -1.97 -9.27
C SER A 465 34.31 -2.29 -9.48
N ILE A 466 33.58 -2.60 -8.40
CA ILE A 466 32.14 -2.87 -8.44
C ILE A 466 31.39 -1.59 -8.79
N VAL A 467 31.71 -0.47 -8.13
CA VAL A 467 31.12 0.85 -8.42
C VAL A 467 31.31 1.20 -9.90
N LYS A 468 32.54 1.08 -10.42
CA LYS A 468 32.84 1.36 -11.82
C LYS A 468 32.00 0.51 -12.78
N ARG A 469 31.84 -0.79 -12.48
CA ARG A 469 31.04 -1.72 -13.30
C ARG A 469 29.55 -1.40 -13.24
N ALA A 470 29.00 -1.13 -12.06
CA ALA A 470 27.60 -0.79 -11.88
C ALA A 470 27.22 0.53 -12.56
N SER A 471 28.14 1.51 -12.51
CA SER A 471 27.98 2.83 -13.14
C SER A 471 28.20 2.84 -14.66
N SER A 472 28.59 1.73 -15.27
CA SER A 472 28.86 1.65 -16.72
C SER A 472 27.61 1.41 -17.58
N ASN A 473 26.43 1.32 -16.99
CA ASN A 473 25.17 1.20 -17.73
C ASN A 473 24.92 2.49 -18.54
N PRO A 474 24.59 2.40 -19.84
CA PRO A 474 24.34 3.58 -20.67
C PRO A 474 23.09 4.37 -20.26
N ASP A 475 22.16 3.77 -19.53
CA ASP A 475 21.03 4.45 -18.91
C ASP A 475 21.44 4.94 -17.50
N PRO A 476 21.53 6.27 -17.25
CA PRO A 476 21.99 6.81 -15.98
C PRO A 476 21.09 6.45 -14.79
N GLU A 477 19.77 6.39 -14.99
CA GLU A 477 18.83 6.01 -13.93
C GLU A 477 18.99 4.54 -13.56
N MET A 478 19.14 3.67 -14.57
CA MET A 478 19.40 2.26 -14.35
C MET A 478 20.79 2.02 -13.73
N ALA A 479 21.80 2.81 -14.10
CA ALA A 479 23.13 2.76 -13.48
C ALA A 479 23.06 3.09 -11.98
N LYS A 480 22.33 4.13 -11.61
CA LYS A 480 22.12 4.55 -10.22
C LYS A 480 21.38 3.48 -9.41
N THR A 481 20.30 2.95 -9.94
CA THR A 481 19.53 1.88 -9.29
C THR A 481 20.37 0.60 -9.11
N ASN A 482 21.08 0.16 -10.15
CA ASN A 482 21.95 -1.01 -10.08
C ASN A 482 23.07 -0.83 -9.04
N LEU A 483 23.66 0.37 -8.98
CA LEU A 483 24.70 0.68 -8.00
C LEU A 483 24.14 0.57 -6.57
N LYS A 484 23.01 1.20 -6.31
CA LYS A 484 22.40 1.21 -4.98
C LYS A 484 22.02 -0.20 -4.53
N MET A 485 21.35 -0.98 -5.40
CA MET A 485 21.02 -2.37 -5.12
C MET A 485 22.27 -3.22 -4.86
N ALA A 486 23.33 -3.04 -5.64
CA ALA A 486 24.57 -3.78 -5.46
C ALA A 486 25.24 -3.46 -4.11
N MET A 487 25.19 -2.21 -3.65
CA MET A 487 25.85 -1.79 -2.42
C MET A 487 25.29 -2.41 -1.15
N ASP A 488 23.99 -2.66 -1.11
CA ASP A 488 23.31 -3.25 0.04
C ASP A 488 23.26 -4.78 -0.01
N MET A 489 23.66 -5.41 -1.12
CA MET A 489 23.76 -6.86 -1.23
C MET A 489 24.89 -7.42 -0.35
N PRO A 490 24.71 -8.61 0.28
CA PRO A 490 25.81 -9.33 0.93
C PRO A 490 26.95 -9.67 -0.02
N VAL A 491 28.20 -9.61 0.48
CA VAL A 491 29.40 -9.97 -0.30
C VAL A 491 29.28 -11.35 -0.96
N MET A 492 28.60 -12.30 -0.30
CA MET A 492 28.36 -13.63 -0.87
C MET A 492 27.57 -13.62 -2.19
N ASN A 493 26.81 -12.56 -2.46
CA ASN A 493 25.99 -12.44 -3.67
C ASN A 493 26.75 -11.82 -4.87
N LEU A 494 28.02 -11.42 -4.68
CA LEU A 494 28.87 -10.97 -5.79
C LEU A 494 28.98 -11.98 -6.92
N PHE A 495 28.80 -13.24 -6.60
CA PHE A 495 28.85 -14.36 -7.54
C PHE A 495 27.57 -15.18 -7.43
N MET A 496 26.52 -14.77 -8.14
CA MET A 496 25.28 -15.55 -8.22
C MET A 496 25.52 -16.83 -9.04
N GLY A 497 25.51 -17.97 -8.35
CA GLY A 497 25.64 -19.30 -8.96
C GLY A 497 26.47 -20.27 -8.12
N ASN A 498 26.16 -21.58 -8.23
CA ASN A 498 26.64 -22.66 -7.36
C ASN A 498 28.15 -22.94 -7.38
N SER A 499 28.97 -22.23 -8.16
CA SER A 499 30.34 -22.64 -8.47
C SER A 499 31.46 -21.83 -7.82
N ARG A 500 31.15 -20.84 -6.94
CA ARG A 500 32.19 -19.86 -6.57
C ARG A 500 32.29 -19.49 -5.09
N ARG A 501 32.04 -20.43 -4.19
CA ARG A 501 32.33 -20.22 -2.74
C ARG A 501 33.79 -19.83 -2.51
N SER A 502 34.73 -20.44 -3.24
CA SER A 502 36.16 -20.15 -3.17
C SER A 502 36.53 -18.71 -3.57
N GLU A 503 35.80 -18.10 -4.52
CA GLU A 503 36.08 -16.73 -4.92
C GLU A 503 35.56 -15.71 -3.87
N VAL A 504 34.43 -15.99 -3.23
CA VAL A 504 33.96 -15.21 -2.06
C VAL A 504 34.98 -15.30 -0.91
N ASP A 505 35.47 -16.49 -0.61
CA ASP A 505 36.45 -16.70 0.45
C ASP A 505 37.78 -15.99 0.14
N LYS A 506 38.23 -15.96 -1.12
CA LYS A 506 39.38 -15.14 -1.56
C LYS A 506 39.14 -13.65 -1.36
N ILE A 507 37.96 -13.15 -1.71
CA ILE A 507 37.59 -11.75 -1.47
C ILE A 507 37.63 -11.42 0.03
N LEU A 508 37.09 -12.30 0.86
CA LEU A 508 37.08 -12.10 2.31
C LEU A 508 38.52 -12.09 2.90
N GLN A 509 39.40 -12.97 2.41
CA GLN A 509 40.80 -12.96 2.79
C GLN A 509 41.47 -11.64 2.42
N ILE A 510 41.35 -11.18 1.15
CA ILE A 510 41.91 -9.89 0.69
C ILE A 510 41.32 -8.74 1.50
N ALA A 511 40.01 -8.68 1.66
CA ALA A 511 39.33 -7.61 2.36
C ALA A 511 39.81 -7.48 3.83
N ASN A 512 40.08 -8.59 4.49
CA ASN A 512 40.54 -8.63 5.89
C ASN A 512 42.09 -8.61 6.03
N GLY A 513 42.82 -8.31 4.95
CA GLY A 513 44.28 -8.12 4.99
C GLY A 513 45.11 -9.40 4.84
N GLY A 514 44.48 -10.50 4.45
CA GLY A 514 45.18 -11.77 4.12
C GLY A 514 45.67 -11.80 2.67
N THR A 515 46.63 -12.64 2.37
CA THR A 515 47.01 -13.03 0.98
C THR A 515 46.17 -14.22 0.57
N PRO A 516 45.55 -14.22 -0.64
CA PRO A 516 44.84 -15.38 -1.12
C PRO A 516 45.79 -16.59 -1.23
N GLU A 517 45.40 -17.71 -0.67
CA GLU A 517 46.05 -19.01 -1.02
C GLU A 517 45.74 -19.32 -2.48
N GLU A 518 46.76 -19.77 -3.25
CA GLU A 518 46.67 -20.08 -4.68
C GLU A 518 45.66 -21.18 -5.03
#